data_01f9d7964c783fc85716d87390843d92
#
_entry.id   01f9d7964c783fc85716d87390843d92
#
_cell.length_a   1.000
_cell.length_b   1.000
_cell.length_c   1.000
_cell.angle_alpha   90.00
_cell.angle_beta   90.00
_cell.angle_gamma   90.00
#
_symmetry.space_group_name_H-M   'P 1'
#
loop_
_entity.id
_entity.type
_entity.pdbx_description
1 polymer ?
#
loop_
_entity_poly.entity_id
_entity_poly.type
_entity_poly.pdbx_seq_one_letter_code
_entity_poly.pdbx_strand_id
1 'polypeptide(L)'
;MMDIACDACGKRYRIDDTKMKADTAKVRCKSCGHVIQVTKPPAAVDLPPEFDFELPPLSASRTAPEGTEATPPLPPEASPPPAAEPAPEETRAEGLGLPPIAGERKVRFGLFSKTILVMLVVSLVPFGLFWFLTFREMNAHIRSDSETLMAQTAKGMADQIDAWLNSNTALLRMAATLPEIASMTREQQEPALKAIHQAYPFMYLVFTVDPNGMNVARNDDKPLVSYADRQYFKDIMAGRALSWQSVVGRTSRVPALVLAVPIRQGNRVVGVMAAAMTVDDISKRVATWKKGATGFAFLLDEQGFVIAHPQKQFAEKRENLNSSPLISAFRSKGWTSATVAFSGENGAPVIGHARSNSTGWVLGLQQEESEILATLTMIQRFAWTLLAVTVLLVIAIAWFSARSMVTPIMKLTDAAERMSLGDLNVKVDVGSRDEIGLLAQAIGRMQTSLQIAMRRLRKNR
;
A
#
# COMPACT_ATOMS: atom_id res chain seq x y z
N MET A 1 -32.20 0.71 -13.22
CA MET A 1 -33.20 1.63 -12.60
C MET A 1 -32.63 2.18 -11.31
N MET A 2 -32.65 3.49 -11.13
CA MET A 2 -32.00 4.22 -10.04
C MET A 2 -33.05 4.94 -9.20
N ASP A 3 -32.98 4.82 -7.87
CA ASP A 3 -33.87 5.54 -6.95
C ASP A 3 -33.25 6.88 -6.58
N ILE A 4 -33.92 7.99 -6.76
CA ILE A 4 -33.50 9.33 -6.42
C ILE A 4 -34.51 10.00 -5.47
N ALA A 5 -34.00 10.86 -4.58
CA ALA A 5 -34.86 11.67 -3.70
C ALA A 5 -34.70 13.15 -4.09
N CYS A 6 -35.81 13.91 -3.97
CA CYS A 6 -35.74 15.34 -4.21
C CYS A 6 -35.14 16.06 -3.00
N ASP A 7 -34.08 16.82 -3.20
CA ASP A 7 -33.37 17.54 -2.14
C ASP A 7 -34.23 18.64 -1.47
N ALA A 8 -35.27 19.14 -2.17
CA ALA A 8 -36.14 20.17 -1.65
C ALA A 8 -37.35 19.66 -0.87
N CYS A 9 -37.92 18.47 -1.22
CA CYS A 9 -39.14 17.95 -0.60
C CYS A 9 -39.08 16.50 -0.15
N GLY A 10 -37.97 15.81 -0.30
CA GLY A 10 -37.74 14.43 0.14
C GLY A 10 -38.49 13.36 -0.66
N LYS A 11 -39.29 13.72 -1.68
CA LYS A 11 -40.05 12.74 -2.44
C LYS A 11 -39.17 11.88 -3.31
N ARG A 12 -39.32 10.56 -3.24
CA ARG A 12 -38.53 9.58 -3.97
C ARG A 12 -39.12 9.28 -5.35
N TYR A 13 -38.24 9.12 -6.35
CA TYR A 13 -38.60 8.76 -7.72
C TYR A 13 -37.70 7.64 -8.19
N ARG A 14 -38.23 6.73 -9.00
CA ARG A 14 -37.49 5.70 -9.69
C ARG A 14 -37.31 6.09 -11.16
N ILE A 15 -36.07 6.25 -11.59
CA ILE A 15 -35.72 6.64 -12.95
C ILE A 15 -35.01 5.48 -13.67
N ASP A 16 -35.35 5.33 -14.94
CA ASP A 16 -34.70 4.36 -15.82
C ASP A 16 -33.39 4.95 -16.37
N ASP A 17 -32.29 4.44 -15.89
CA ASP A 17 -30.94 4.85 -16.25
C ASP A 17 -30.56 4.55 -17.71
N THR A 18 -31.26 3.57 -18.34
CA THR A 18 -31.03 3.20 -19.75
C THR A 18 -31.52 4.28 -20.73
N LYS A 19 -32.43 5.16 -20.28
CA LYS A 19 -32.94 6.26 -21.08
C LYS A 19 -32.15 7.56 -21.01
N MET A 20 -31.13 7.60 -20.17
CA MET A 20 -30.22 8.76 -20.06
C MET A 20 -29.21 8.77 -21.20
N LYS A 21 -29.28 9.78 -22.06
CA LYS A 21 -28.38 9.97 -23.23
C LYS A 21 -27.03 10.59 -22.86
N ALA A 22 -26.90 11.17 -21.65
CA ALA A 22 -25.69 11.80 -21.15
C ALA A 22 -25.43 11.34 -19.72
N ASP A 23 -24.18 11.48 -19.23
CA ASP A 23 -23.78 11.08 -17.88
C ASP A 23 -24.49 11.87 -16.77
N THR A 24 -25.07 13.02 -17.10
CA THR A 24 -25.89 13.83 -16.19
C THR A 24 -27.20 14.24 -16.85
N ALA A 25 -28.30 14.13 -16.12
CA ALA A 25 -29.60 14.58 -16.55
C ALA A 25 -30.26 15.49 -15.51
N LYS A 26 -31.02 16.49 -15.96
CA LYS A 26 -31.81 17.36 -15.09
C LYS A 26 -33.28 16.90 -15.13
N VAL A 27 -33.82 16.53 -13.97
CA VAL A 27 -35.19 16.05 -13.80
C VAL A 27 -35.95 17.02 -12.91
N ARG A 28 -37.12 17.46 -13.31
CA ARG A 28 -37.96 18.36 -12.51
C ARG A 28 -38.87 17.54 -11.57
N CYS A 29 -38.80 17.82 -10.28
CA CYS A 29 -39.68 17.19 -9.29
C CYS A 29 -41.13 17.50 -9.57
N LYS A 30 -41.98 16.49 -9.75
CA LYS A 30 -43.41 16.67 -10.01
C LYS A 30 -44.20 17.20 -8.79
N SER A 31 -43.61 17.13 -7.59
CA SER A 31 -44.25 17.55 -6.35
C SER A 31 -44.00 19.02 -6.00
N CYS A 32 -42.75 19.51 -6.16
CA CYS A 32 -42.37 20.87 -5.75
C CYS A 32 -41.74 21.71 -6.87
N GLY A 33 -41.59 21.17 -8.09
CA GLY A 33 -41.02 21.89 -9.22
C GLY A 33 -39.48 22.03 -9.20
N HIS A 34 -38.80 21.62 -8.13
CA HIS A 34 -37.35 21.70 -7.99
C HIS A 34 -36.64 20.85 -9.06
N VAL A 35 -35.49 21.35 -9.56
CA VAL A 35 -34.68 20.65 -10.59
C VAL A 35 -33.60 19.83 -9.89
N ILE A 36 -33.72 18.51 -10.00
CA ILE A 36 -32.76 17.53 -9.44
C ILE A 36 -31.76 17.19 -10.53
N GLN A 37 -30.46 17.29 -10.23
CA GLN A 37 -29.41 16.85 -11.13
C GLN A 37 -29.06 15.40 -10.81
N VAL A 38 -29.21 14.51 -11.79
CA VAL A 38 -29.00 13.08 -11.65
C VAL A 38 -27.78 12.69 -12.46
N THR A 39 -26.81 12.03 -11.83
CA THR A 39 -25.61 11.49 -12.48
C THR A 39 -25.76 9.99 -12.67
N LYS A 40 -25.46 9.50 -13.85
CA LYS A 40 -25.47 8.06 -14.16
C LYS A 40 -24.36 7.39 -13.34
N PRO A 41 -24.65 6.28 -12.61
CA PRO A 41 -23.56 5.51 -11.98
C PRO A 41 -22.57 5.04 -13.06
N PRO A 42 -21.27 4.99 -12.75
CA PRO A 42 -20.29 4.45 -13.68
C PRO A 42 -20.71 3.04 -14.08
N ALA A 43 -20.66 2.71 -15.37
CA ALA A 43 -20.93 1.38 -15.87
C ALA A 43 -20.06 0.41 -15.08
N ALA A 44 -20.66 -0.65 -14.54
CA ALA A 44 -19.92 -1.75 -13.96
C ALA A 44 -18.89 -2.19 -15.01
N VAL A 45 -17.63 -2.06 -14.69
CA VAL A 45 -16.54 -2.63 -15.50
C VAL A 45 -16.79 -4.12 -15.41
N ASP A 46 -17.19 -4.75 -16.49
CA ASP A 46 -17.16 -6.20 -16.63
C ASP A 46 -15.71 -6.64 -16.37
N LEU A 47 -15.47 -7.11 -15.16
CA LEU A 47 -14.26 -7.84 -14.84
C LEU A 47 -14.30 -9.11 -15.72
N PRO A 48 -13.24 -9.40 -16.48
CA PRO A 48 -13.16 -10.65 -17.19
C PRO A 48 -13.31 -11.79 -16.17
N PRO A 49 -13.91 -12.94 -16.55
CA PRO A 49 -14.13 -14.06 -15.64
C PRO A 49 -12.82 -14.45 -14.98
N GLU A 50 -12.88 -14.68 -13.69
CA GLU A 50 -11.80 -15.19 -12.86
C GLU A 50 -11.07 -16.31 -13.63
N PHE A 51 -9.79 -16.07 -13.91
CA PHE A 51 -8.91 -17.14 -14.37
C PHE A 51 -8.68 -18.04 -13.15
N ASP A 52 -9.41 -19.14 -13.13
CA ASP A 52 -9.11 -20.30 -12.30
C ASP A 52 -7.74 -20.84 -12.72
N PHE A 53 -6.72 -20.47 -11.96
CA PHE A 53 -5.40 -21.05 -12.06
C PHE A 53 -5.39 -22.34 -11.23
N GLU A 54 -5.90 -23.40 -11.83
CA GLU A 54 -5.64 -24.77 -11.33
C GLU A 54 -4.14 -25.05 -11.48
N LEU A 55 -3.45 -25.06 -10.35
CA LEU A 55 -2.09 -25.61 -10.25
C LEU A 55 -2.17 -27.11 -10.49
N PRO A 56 -1.43 -27.68 -11.47
CA PRO A 56 -1.35 -29.10 -11.61
C PRO A 56 -0.64 -29.71 -10.38
N PRO A 57 -1.08 -30.89 -9.90
CA PRO A 57 -0.52 -31.52 -8.72
C PRO A 57 0.93 -31.97 -8.99
N LEU A 58 1.81 -31.62 -8.07
CA LEU A 58 3.15 -32.17 -7.96
C LEU A 58 3.05 -33.68 -7.70
N SER A 59 3.14 -34.48 -8.73
CA SER A 59 3.32 -35.93 -8.60
C SER A 59 4.81 -36.25 -8.44
N ALA A 60 5.05 -37.02 -7.40
CA ALA A 60 6.33 -37.52 -6.93
C ALA A 60 7.11 -38.34 -7.97
N SER A 61 8.42 -38.19 -7.82
CA SER A 61 9.47 -39.20 -8.04
C SER A 61 9.20 -40.37 -9.01
N ARG A 62 9.97 -40.40 -10.07
CA ARG A 62 10.43 -41.67 -10.65
C ARG A 62 11.91 -41.63 -10.93
N THR A 63 12.58 -42.53 -10.27
CA THR A 63 13.90 -43.13 -10.44
C THR A 63 14.38 -43.20 -11.88
N ALA A 64 15.65 -42.87 -12.05
CA ALA A 64 16.45 -43.15 -13.25
C ALA A 64 16.49 -44.64 -13.60
N PRO A 65 16.72 -44.95 -14.88
CA PRO A 65 17.70 -45.99 -15.19
C PRO A 65 18.89 -45.43 -15.98
N GLU A 66 20.03 -45.90 -15.60
CA GLU A 66 21.27 -45.91 -16.36
C GLU A 66 21.03 -46.43 -17.78
N GLY A 67 21.50 -45.66 -18.76
CA GLY A 67 21.60 -46.06 -20.15
C GLY A 67 22.87 -45.46 -20.72
N THR A 68 23.89 -46.28 -20.70
CA THR A 68 25.16 -46.11 -21.39
C THR A 68 24.90 -45.95 -22.89
N GLU A 69 25.22 -44.78 -23.45
CA GLU A 69 25.28 -44.67 -24.91
C GLU A 69 26.58 -43.99 -25.34
N ALA A 70 27.25 -44.70 -26.20
CA ALA A 70 28.63 -44.54 -26.66
C ALA A 70 28.85 -43.20 -27.42
N THR A 71 29.96 -42.60 -27.15
CA THR A 71 30.57 -41.48 -27.88
C THR A 71 30.96 -41.99 -29.29
N PRO A 72 30.56 -41.28 -30.40
CA PRO A 72 31.09 -41.59 -31.72
C PRO A 72 32.56 -41.14 -31.83
N PRO A 73 33.41 -41.86 -32.58
CA PRO A 73 34.82 -41.53 -32.69
C PRO A 73 35.06 -40.30 -33.58
N LEU A 74 36.01 -39.47 -33.17
CA LEU A 74 36.53 -38.33 -33.93
C LEU A 74 37.15 -38.81 -35.25
N PRO A 75 37.01 -38.05 -36.35
CA PRO A 75 37.70 -38.32 -37.59
C PRO A 75 39.22 -38.07 -37.46
N PRO A 76 40.04 -38.79 -38.22
CA PRO A 76 41.48 -38.67 -38.07
C PRO A 76 42.04 -37.33 -38.56
N GLU A 77 43.00 -36.87 -37.83
CA GLU A 77 43.81 -35.66 -38.10
C GLU A 77 44.45 -35.78 -39.49
N ALA A 78 44.15 -34.80 -40.36
CA ALA A 78 44.78 -34.66 -41.65
C ALA A 78 46.21 -34.07 -41.48
N SER A 79 47.17 -34.75 -42.01
CA SER A 79 48.59 -34.35 -42.06
C SER A 79 48.80 -33.01 -42.75
N PRO A 80 49.74 -32.17 -42.34
CA PRO A 80 50.03 -30.89 -42.96
C PRO A 80 50.60 -31.07 -44.36
N PRO A 81 50.18 -30.19 -45.32
CA PRO A 81 50.78 -30.23 -46.66
C PRO A 81 52.22 -29.71 -46.67
N PRO A 82 53.03 -30.20 -47.61
CA PRO A 82 54.44 -29.86 -47.68
C PRO A 82 54.69 -28.40 -48.03
N ALA A 83 55.79 -27.85 -47.53
CA ALA A 83 56.26 -26.50 -47.74
C ALA A 83 56.34 -26.13 -49.21
N ALA A 84 55.64 -25.02 -49.56
CA ALA A 84 55.75 -24.44 -50.90
C ALA A 84 57.05 -23.64 -51.02
N GLU A 85 57.72 -23.89 -52.15
CA GLU A 85 58.92 -23.16 -52.61
C GLU A 85 58.76 -21.64 -52.64
N PRO A 86 59.85 -20.84 -52.47
CA PRO A 86 59.78 -19.41 -52.49
C PRO A 86 59.48 -18.88 -53.90
N ALA A 87 58.38 -18.10 -54.00
CA ALA A 87 58.07 -17.37 -55.21
C ALA A 87 59.10 -16.24 -55.50
N PRO A 88 59.34 -15.89 -56.78
CA PRO A 88 60.41 -14.95 -57.14
C PRO A 88 60.11 -13.54 -56.66
N GLU A 89 61.17 -12.82 -56.32
CA GLU A 89 61.18 -11.41 -55.94
C GLU A 89 60.42 -10.53 -56.97
N GLU A 90 59.28 -10.01 -56.57
CA GLU A 90 58.61 -8.96 -57.30
C GLU A 90 59.39 -7.64 -57.18
N THR A 91 59.82 -7.20 -58.25
CA THR A 91 60.53 -5.93 -58.60
C THR A 91 59.83 -4.76 -57.87
N ARG A 92 60.57 -4.13 -56.97
CA ARG A 92 60.22 -2.92 -56.22
C ARG A 92 59.92 -1.80 -57.18
N ALA A 93 58.64 -1.49 -57.44
CA ALA A 93 58.20 -0.28 -58.10
C ALA A 93 58.47 0.91 -57.16
N GLU A 94 59.52 1.67 -57.45
CA GLU A 94 59.68 3.01 -56.89
C GLU A 94 58.54 3.88 -57.41
N GLY A 95 57.47 4.03 -56.60
CA GLY A 95 56.32 4.82 -56.88
C GLY A 95 56.18 5.99 -55.97
N LEU A 96 56.12 7.18 -56.50
CA LEU A 96 55.61 8.44 -55.97
C LEU A 96 55.56 8.53 -54.42
N GLY A 97 56.43 9.42 -53.89
CA GLY A 97 56.51 9.75 -52.47
C GLY A 97 55.20 10.33 -51.91
N LEU A 98 54.25 9.46 -51.60
CA LEU A 98 53.15 9.79 -50.72
C LEU A 98 53.63 9.60 -49.27
N PRO A 99 53.35 10.57 -48.38
CA PRO A 99 53.75 10.42 -46.98
C PRO A 99 53.12 9.15 -46.42
N PRO A 100 53.85 8.38 -45.56
CA PRO A 100 53.29 7.19 -44.93
C PRO A 100 52.03 7.60 -44.18
N ILE A 101 50.89 6.97 -44.50
CA ILE A 101 49.65 7.13 -43.79
C ILE A 101 49.96 6.80 -42.32
N ALA A 102 49.81 7.80 -41.47
CA ALA A 102 50.07 7.70 -40.01
C ALA A 102 49.46 6.42 -39.49
N GLY A 103 50.32 5.58 -38.82
CA GLY A 103 50.04 4.22 -38.42
C GLY A 103 48.64 3.98 -37.88
N GLU A 104 48.13 2.78 -38.07
CA GLU A 104 46.82 2.27 -37.60
C GLU A 104 46.51 2.81 -36.22
N ARG A 105 45.75 3.90 -36.12
CA ARG A 105 45.17 4.33 -34.86
C ARG A 105 44.17 3.24 -34.46
N LYS A 106 44.57 2.33 -33.58
CA LYS A 106 43.63 1.43 -32.91
C LYS A 106 42.59 2.29 -32.21
N VAL A 107 41.45 2.47 -32.84
CA VAL A 107 40.32 3.21 -32.29
C VAL A 107 39.78 2.41 -31.14
N ARG A 108 40.19 2.78 -29.92
CA ARG A 108 39.80 2.12 -28.67
C ARG A 108 38.29 2.09 -28.42
N PHE A 109 37.58 3.08 -29.02
CA PHE A 109 36.09 3.19 -29.00
C PHE A 109 35.62 3.55 -30.42
N GLY A 110 35.14 2.56 -31.15
CA GLY A 110 34.58 2.75 -32.47
C GLY A 110 33.28 3.59 -32.44
N LEU A 111 32.89 4.12 -33.60
CA LEU A 111 31.66 4.90 -33.76
C LEU A 111 30.43 4.12 -33.22
N PHE A 112 30.42 2.80 -33.44
CA PHE A 112 29.38 1.87 -32.94
C PHE A 112 29.21 1.94 -31.42
N SER A 113 30.27 1.81 -30.64
CA SER A 113 30.21 1.85 -29.18
C SER A 113 29.87 3.22 -28.62
N LYS A 114 30.31 4.30 -29.31
CA LYS A 114 29.93 5.68 -28.91
C LYS A 114 28.43 5.92 -29.09
N THR A 115 27.85 5.48 -30.22
CA THR A 115 26.40 5.64 -30.48
C THR A 115 25.56 4.89 -29.47
N ILE A 116 25.92 3.63 -29.14
CA ILE A 116 25.23 2.85 -28.11
C ILE A 116 25.32 3.55 -26.74
N LEU A 117 26.51 4.00 -26.36
CA LEU A 117 26.72 4.66 -25.07
C LEU A 117 25.89 5.93 -24.95
N VAL A 118 25.87 6.78 -25.98
CA VAL A 118 25.09 8.03 -25.98
C VAL A 118 23.59 7.71 -25.87
N MET A 119 23.07 6.75 -26.64
CA MET A 119 21.66 6.35 -26.56
C MET A 119 21.29 5.79 -25.18
N LEU A 120 22.16 4.97 -24.58
CA LEU A 120 21.95 4.47 -23.21
C LEU A 120 21.92 5.60 -22.20
N VAL A 121 22.88 6.52 -22.24
CA VAL A 121 22.94 7.66 -21.29
C VAL A 121 21.72 8.55 -21.42
N VAL A 122 21.36 8.94 -22.65
CA VAL A 122 20.20 9.82 -22.90
C VAL A 122 18.89 9.17 -22.45
N SER A 123 18.76 7.84 -22.54
CA SER A 123 17.53 7.13 -22.12
C SER A 123 17.51 6.81 -20.65
N LEU A 124 18.61 6.30 -20.08
CA LEU A 124 18.63 5.77 -18.71
C LEU A 124 18.81 6.84 -17.63
N VAL A 125 19.56 7.92 -17.92
CA VAL A 125 19.79 8.97 -16.92
C VAL A 125 18.51 9.72 -16.56
N PRO A 126 17.70 10.24 -17.49
CA PRO A 126 16.43 10.90 -17.15
C PRO A 126 15.45 9.93 -16.49
N PHE A 127 15.37 8.68 -16.98
CA PHE A 127 14.51 7.67 -16.41
C PHE A 127 14.91 7.33 -14.97
N GLY A 128 16.20 7.12 -14.72
CA GLY A 128 16.73 6.83 -13.38
C GLY A 128 16.50 7.99 -12.40
N LEU A 129 16.70 9.22 -12.86
CA LEU A 129 16.45 10.42 -12.05
C LEU A 129 14.95 10.57 -11.72
N PHE A 130 14.09 10.44 -12.72
CA PHE A 130 12.63 10.47 -12.53
C PHE A 130 12.19 9.37 -11.55
N TRP A 131 12.69 8.15 -11.74
CA TRP A 131 12.41 7.02 -10.85
C TRP A 131 12.81 7.31 -9.41
N PHE A 132 14.04 7.77 -9.19
CA PHE A 132 14.56 8.07 -7.86
C PHE A 132 13.73 9.13 -7.14
N LEU A 133 13.39 10.22 -7.83
CA LEU A 133 12.57 11.31 -7.26
C LEU A 133 11.16 10.83 -6.93
N THR A 134 10.50 10.16 -7.87
CA THR A 134 9.12 9.68 -7.68
C THR A 134 9.03 8.65 -6.54
N PHE A 135 9.99 7.73 -6.47
CA PHE A 135 9.98 6.69 -5.46
C PHE A 135 10.20 7.23 -4.04
N ARG A 136 11.10 8.20 -3.92
CA ARG A 136 11.36 8.88 -2.66
C ARG A 136 10.11 9.61 -2.13
N GLU A 137 9.46 10.37 -2.97
CA GLU A 137 8.23 11.10 -2.63
C GLU A 137 7.08 10.15 -2.29
N MET A 138 6.89 9.08 -3.05
CA MET A 138 5.80 8.13 -2.85
C MET A 138 5.87 7.42 -1.49
N ASN A 139 7.07 7.02 -1.03
CA ASN A 139 7.27 6.42 0.29
C ASN A 139 6.84 7.38 1.42
N ALA A 140 7.24 8.65 1.32
CA ALA A 140 6.89 9.66 2.31
C ALA A 140 5.37 9.92 2.35
N HIS A 141 4.73 10.02 1.19
CA HIS A 141 3.29 10.24 1.09
C HIS A 141 2.46 9.07 1.65
N ILE A 142 2.74 7.83 1.26
CA ILE A 142 1.98 6.66 1.75
C ILE A 142 2.09 6.52 3.27
N ARG A 143 3.27 6.77 3.83
CA ARG A 143 3.46 6.76 5.27
C ARG A 143 2.63 7.86 5.95
N SER A 144 2.74 9.10 5.48
CA SER A 144 1.98 10.25 5.99
C SER A 144 0.48 10.05 5.88
N ASP A 145 0.00 9.53 4.75
CA ASP A 145 -1.42 9.24 4.54
C ASP A 145 -1.93 8.16 5.50
N SER A 146 -1.11 7.10 5.71
CA SER A 146 -1.47 6.05 6.66
C SER A 146 -1.52 6.56 8.11
N GLU A 147 -0.55 7.40 8.51
CA GLU A 147 -0.52 8.04 9.83
C GLU A 147 -1.75 8.95 10.03
N THR A 148 -2.09 9.74 9.02
CA THR A 148 -3.26 10.64 9.02
C THR A 148 -4.56 9.84 9.11
N LEU A 149 -4.68 8.77 8.34
CA LEU A 149 -5.86 7.91 8.37
C LEU A 149 -6.02 7.20 9.72
N MET A 150 -4.93 6.72 10.32
CA MET A 150 -4.96 6.15 11.68
C MET A 150 -5.42 7.19 12.70
N ALA A 151 -4.91 8.41 12.63
CA ALA A 151 -5.29 9.49 13.53
C ALA A 151 -6.78 9.88 13.39
N GLN A 152 -7.28 9.99 12.16
CA GLN A 152 -8.70 10.27 11.90
C GLN A 152 -9.60 9.13 12.37
N THR A 153 -9.20 7.88 12.12
CA THR A 153 -9.93 6.70 12.56
C THR A 153 -9.96 6.62 14.09
N ALA A 154 -8.81 6.82 14.75
CA ALA A 154 -8.74 6.86 16.21
C ALA A 154 -9.63 7.95 16.80
N LYS A 155 -9.65 9.14 16.19
CA LYS A 155 -10.53 10.23 16.60
C LYS A 155 -12.00 9.82 16.48
N GLY A 156 -12.43 9.32 15.31
CA GLY A 156 -13.81 8.90 15.09
C GLY A 156 -14.28 7.81 16.05
N MET A 157 -13.40 6.82 16.32
CA MET A 157 -13.71 5.78 17.30
C MET A 157 -13.79 6.31 18.75
N ALA A 158 -12.85 7.19 19.14
CA ALA A 158 -12.87 7.81 20.46
C ALA A 158 -14.13 8.66 20.65
N ASP A 159 -14.50 9.47 19.66
CA ASP A 159 -15.73 10.28 19.67
C ASP A 159 -17.00 9.41 19.77
N GLN A 160 -17.03 8.25 19.10
CA GLN A 160 -18.13 7.29 19.22
C GLN A 160 -18.21 6.65 20.62
N ILE A 161 -17.07 6.31 21.21
CA ILE A 161 -17.01 5.77 22.57
C ILE A 161 -17.50 6.83 23.57
N ASP A 162 -17.07 8.08 23.41
CA ASP A 162 -17.50 9.19 24.26
C ASP A 162 -19.02 9.44 24.13
N ALA A 163 -19.56 9.42 22.91
CA ALA A 163 -21.00 9.56 22.66
C ALA A 163 -21.79 8.43 23.33
N TRP A 164 -21.28 7.19 23.23
CA TRP A 164 -21.90 6.02 23.90
C TRP A 164 -21.87 6.16 25.42
N LEU A 165 -20.74 6.55 26.02
CA LEU A 165 -20.62 6.79 27.45
C LEU A 165 -21.54 7.91 27.93
N ASN A 166 -21.60 9.03 27.18
CA ASN A 166 -22.44 10.18 27.50
C ASN A 166 -23.93 9.81 27.46
N SER A 167 -24.37 9.05 26.45
CA SER A 167 -25.75 8.59 26.33
C SER A 167 -26.18 7.69 27.50
N ASN A 168 -25.30 6.72 27.86
CA ASN A 168 -25.57 5.83 28.99
C ASN A 168 -25.53 6.59 30.32
N THR A 169 -24.63 7.54 30.48
CA THR A 169 -24.58 8.41 31.65
C THR A 169 -25.82 9.28 31.77
N ALA A 170 -26.31 9.86 30.68
CA ALA A 170 -27.52 10.67 30.67
C ALA A 170 -28.74 9.84 31.05
N LEU A 171 -28.85 8.60 30.54
CA LEU A 171 -29.91 7.65 30.93
C LEU A 171 -29.88 7.37 32.42
N LEU A 172 -28.72 7.01 33.00
CA LEU A 172 -28.61 6.71 34.42
C LEU A 172 -28.93 7.93 35.31
N ARG A 173 -28.44 9.14 34.87
CA ARG A 173 -28.77 10.39 35.60
C ARG A 173 -30.26 10.67 35.60
N MET A 174 -30.90 10.55 34.43
CA MET A 174 -32.38 10.69 34.36
C MET A 174 -33.08 9.68 35.24
N ALA A 175 -32.70 8.40 35.18
CA ALA A 175 -33.29 7.36 35.98
C ALA A 175 -33.07 7.60 37.49
N ALA A 176 -31.92 8.11 37.92
CA ALA A 176 -31.62 8.43 39.30
C ALA A 176 -32.48 9.57 39.89
N THR A 177 -33.16 10.37 39.01
CA THR A 177 -34.11 11.43 39.42
C THR A 177 -35.55 10.93 39.58
N LEU A 178 -35.85 9.71 39.11
CA LEU A 178 -37.20 9.16 39.27
C LEU A 178 -37.59 9.02 40.77
N PRO A 179 -38.81 9.41 41.16
CA PRO A 179 -39.27 9.31 42.52
C PRO A 179 -39.14 7.89 43.10
N GLU A 180 -39.39 6.86 42.28
CA GLU A 180 -39.29 5.46 42.63
C GLU A 180 -37.84 5.08 42.99
N ILE A 181 -36.85 5.62 42.26
CA ILE A 181 -35.43 5.39 42.53
C ILE A 181 -34.97 6.20 43.76
N ALA A 182 -35.37 7.47 43.81
CA ALA A 182 -35.02 8.37 44.91
C ALA A 182 -35.63 7.95 46.26
N SER A 183 -36.71 7.13 46.26
CA SER A 183 -37.35 6.61 47.46
C SER A 183 -36.40 5.77 48.35
N MET A 184 -35.37 5.18 47.72
CA MET A 184 -34.43 4.24 48.38
C MET A 184 -35.12 3.05 49.06
N THR A 185 -36.29 2.64 48.52
CA THR A 185 -37.03 1.45 48.94
C THR A 185 -37.01 0.40 47.84
N ARG A 186 -36.77 -0.85 48.23
CA ARG A 186 -36.59 -1.97 47.28
C ARG A 186 -37.80 -2.18 46.43
N GLU A 187 -38.98 -2.19 47.01
CA GLU A 187 -40.28 -2.49 46.38
C GLU A 187 -40.61 -1.47 45.28
N GLN A 188 -40.20 -0.21 45.44
CA GLN A 188 -40.41 0.84 44.43
C GLN A 188 -39.34 0.84 43.36
N GLN A 189 -38.10 0.51 43.73
CA GLN A 189 -36.97 0.56 42.78
C GLN A 189 -36.94 -0.63 41.81
N GLU A 190 -37.22 -1.86 42.25
CA GLU A 190 -37.09 -3.09 41.45
C GLU A 190 -37.84 -3.03 40.12
N PRO A 191 -39.10 -2.56 40.03
CA PRO A 191 -39.82 -2.47 38.77
C PRO A 191 -39.13 -1.52 37.76
N ALA A 192 -38.66 -0.36 38.23
CA ALA A 192 -37.94 0.62 37.42
C ALA A 192 -36.60 0.08 36.90
N LEU A 193 -35.83 -0.62 37.80
CA LEU A 193 -34.57 -1.23 37.39
C LEU A 193 -34.76 -2.36 36.39
N LYS A 194 -35.80 -3.17 36.53
CA LYS A 194 -36.19 -4.21 35.54
C LYS A 194 -36.59 -3.61 34.20
N ALA A 195 -37.36 -2.52 34.20
CA ALA A 195 -37.74 -1.81 32.95
C ALA A 195 -36.53 -1.25 32.21
N ILE A 196 -35.55 -0.66 32.92
CA ILE A 196 -34.30 -0.20 32.37
C ILE A 196 -33.54 -1.34 31.69
N HIS A 197 -33.38 -2.47 32.39
CA HIS A 197 -32.72 -3.64 31.85
C HIS A 197 -33.44 -4.20 30.61
N GLN A 198 -34.75 -4.25 30.59
CA GLN A 198 -35.56 -4.70 29.45
C GLN A 198 -35.34 -3.79 28.23
N ALA A 199 -35.28 -2.47 28.43
CA ALA A 199 -35.05 -1.50 27.37
C ALA A 199 -33.58 -1.50 26.88
N TYR A 200 -32.66 -1.83 27.78
CA TYR A 200 -31.19 -1.81 27.50
C TYR A 200 -30.53 -3.12 27.95
N PRO A 201 -30.70 -4.24 27.26
CA PRO A 201 -30.24 -5.57 27.70
C PRO A 201 -28.72 -5.67 27.89
N PHE A 202 -27.92 -4.81 27.24
CA PHE A 202 -26.45 -4.73 27.45
C PHE A 202 -26.09 -4.23 28.86
N MET A 203 -26.98 -3.50 29.56
CA MET A 203 -26.91 -3.21 30.99
C MET A 203 -27.43 -4.42 31.74
N TYR A 204 -26.63 -5.48 31.84
CA TYR A 204 -27.08 -6.75 32.37
C TYR A 204 -27.37 -6.70 33.89
N LEU A 205 -26.83 -5.72 34.62
CA LEU A 205 -27.11 -5.48 36.03
C LEU A 205 -27.28 -3.97 36.23
N VAL A 206 -28.50 -3.55 36.60
CA VAL A 206 -28.82 -2.20 37.05
C VAL A 206 -29.21 -2.28 38.51
N PHE A 207 -28.57 -1.46 39.35
CA PHE A 207 -28.72 -1.57 40.78
C PHE A 207 -28.53 -0.25 41.51
N THR A 208 -29.00 -0.19 42.75
CA THR A 208 -28.83 0.95 43.65
C THR A 208 -28.13 0.56 44.91
N VAL A 209 -27.41 1.48 45.54
CA VAL A 209 -26.59 1.28 46.72
C VAL A 209 -26.89 2.41 47.72
N ASP A 210 -27.06 2.08 48.98
CA ASP A 210 -27.25 3.05 50.05
C ASP A 210 -25.95 3.77 50.44
N PRO A 211 -25.98 4.82 51.30
CA PRO A 211 -24.77 5.53 51.69
C PRO A 211 -23.75 4.67 52.46
N ASN A 212 -24.15 3.52 53.00
CA ASN A 212 -23.26 2.58 53.68
C ASN A 212 -22.60 1.58 52.73
N GLY A 213 -22.93 1.68 51.42
CA GLY A 213 -22.41 0.78 50.41
C GLY A 213 -23.18 -0.53 50.26
N MET A 214 -24.36 -0.66 50.91
CA MET A 214 -25.20 -1.85 50.79
C MET A 214 -26.14 -1.72 49.62
N ASN A 215 -26.28 -2.79 48.82
CA ASN A 215 -27.21 -2.83 47.71
C ASN A 215 -28.66 -2.74 48.23
N VAL A 216 -29.46 -1.82 47.66
CA VAL A 216 -30.87 -1.63 48.01
C VAL A 216 -31.78 -2.48 47.15
N ALA A 217 -31.59 -2.31 45.80
CA ALA A 217 -32.36 -3.05 44.83
C ALA A 217 -31.50 -3.39 43.61
N ARG A 218 -31.93 -4.40 42.86
CA ARG A 218 -31.28 -4.85 41.61
C ARG A 218 -32.30 -5.53 40.69
N ASN A 219 -32.02 -5.51 39.36
CA ASN A 219 -32.92 -6.06 38.35
C ASN A 219 -32.92 -7.59 38.24
N ASP A 220 -31.91 -8.31 38.77
CA ASP A 220 -31.66 -9.72 38.48
C ASP A 220 -32.01 -10.67 39.62
N ASP A 221 -32.77 -10.24 40.61
CA ASP A 221 -33.30 -10.99 41.74
C ASP A 221 -32.23 -11.79 42.57
N LYS A 222 -30.94 -11.48 42.37
CA LYS A 222 -29.84 -12.12 43.11
C LYS A 222 -29.68 -11.51 44.52
N PRO A 223 -28.97 -12.19 45.43
CA PRO A 223 -28.73 -11.65 46.77
C PRO A 223 -28.09 -10.26 46.75
N LEU A 224 -28.54 -9.42 47.66
CA LEU A 224 -27.96 -8.10 47.91
C LEU A 224 -26.59 -8.23 48.55
N VAL A 225 -25.61 -7.47 48.02
CA VAL A 225 -24.21 -7.51 48.47
C VAL A 225 -23.69 -6.09 48.70
N SER A 226 -22.63 -5.97 49.52
CA SER A 226 -21.97 -4.69 49.73
C SER A 226 -21.05 -4.34 48.57
N TYR A 227 -21.04 -3.05 48.19
CA TYR A 227 -20.17 -2.41 47.16
C TYR A 227 -19.33 -1.28 47.77
N ALA A 228 -19.26 -1.16 49.12
CA ALA A 228 -18.53 -0.11 49.81
C ALA A 228 -17.04 -0.04 49.48
N ASP A 229 -16.44 -1.16 49.07
CA ASP A 229 -15.04 -1.27 48.68
C ASP A 229 -14.76 -0.78 47.25
N ARG A 230 -15.78 -0.65 46.44
CA ARG A 230 -15.65 -0.30 45.01
C ARG A 230 -15.32 1.17 44.82
N GLN A 231 -14.39 1.44 43.89
CA GLN A 231 -13.93 2.81 43.62
C GLN A 231 -15.05 3.71 43.12
N TYR A 232 -15.90 3.24 42.17
CA TYR A 232 -17.03 4.02 41.66
C TYR A 232 -18.00 4.45 42.78
N PHE A 233 -18.20 3.62 43.83
CA PHE A 233 -19.03 3.99 44.98
C PHE A 233 -18.35 5.09 45.82
N LYS A 234 -17.08 4.92 46.13
CA LYS A 234 -16.30 5.91 46.89
C LYS A 234 -16.24 7.25 46.23
N ASP A 235 -16.05 7.26 44.91
CA ASP A 235 -15.99 8.48 44.09
C ASP A 235 -17.30 9.27 44.14
N ILE A 236 -18.45 8.59 43.99
CA ILE A 236 -19.77 9.23 44.04
C ILE A 236 -20.04 9.77 45.43
N MET A 237 -19.72 8.99 46.50
CA MET A 237 -19.88 9.45 47.86
C MET A 237 -18.94 10.60 48.23
N ALA A 238 -17.78 10.70 47.58
CA ALA A 238 -16.88 11.85 47.67
C ALA A 238 -17.36 13.09 46.87
N GLY A 239 -18.54 13.02 46.24
CA GLY A 239 -19.17 14.17 45.54
C GLY A 239 -18.99 14.22 44.04
N ARG A 240 -18.32 13.21 43.42
CA ARG A 240 -18.26 13.16 41.95
C ARG A 240 -19.66 12.94 41.35
N ALA A 241 -19.94 13.65 40.25
CA ALA A 241 -21.21 13.55 39.54
C ALA A 241 -21.32 12.31 38.63
N LEU A 242 -20.20 11.63 38.40
CA LEU A 242 -20.08 10.43 37.57
C LEU A 242 -18.81 9.68 38.00
N SER A 243 -18.89 8.38 38.06
CA SER A 243 -17.71 7.51 38.16
C SER A 243 -17.92 6.26 37.31
N TRP A 244 -16.83 5.72 36.79
CA TRP A 244 -16.81 4.46 36.05
C TRP A 244 -15.66 3.58 36.57
N GLN A 245 -15.84 2.29 36.46
CA GLN A 245 -14.79 1.34 36.80
C GLN A 245 -14.93 0.07 35.98
N SER A 246 -13.84 -0.37 35.38
CA SER A 246 -13.77 -1.69 34.77
C SER A 246 -13.50 -2.71 35.92
N VAL A 247 -14.38 -3.68 36.09
CA VAL A 247 -14.32 -4.67 37.21
C VAL A 247 -14.71 -6.06 36.72
N VAL A 248 -14.31 -7.07 37.46
CA VAL A 248 -14.97 -8.37 37.41
C VAL A 248 -16.19 -8.33 38.33
N GLY A 249 -17.36 -8.60 37.78
CA GLY A 249 -18.62 -8.59 38.51
C GLY A 249 -18.59 -9.54 39.70
N ARG A 250 -19.02 -9.08 40.87
CA ARG A 250 -18.99 -9.87 42.11
C ARG A 250 -19.91 -11.09 42.06
N THR A 251 -21.07 -10.92 41.46
CA THR A 251 -22.10 -11.97 41.34
C THR A 251 -22.12 -12.60 39.91
N SER A 252 -21.73 -11.88 38.88
CA SER A 252 -21.71 -12.37 37.48
C SER A 252 -20.42 -13.12 37.13
N ARG A 253 -19.30 -12.80 37.80
CA ARG A 253 -17.94 -13.28 37.47
C ARG A 253 -17.45 -12.93 36.05
N VAL A 254 -18.14 -11.99 35.42
CA VAL A 254 -17.82 -11.53 34.06
C VAL A 254 -17.18 -10.13 34.11
N PRO A 255 -16.18 -9.84 33.27
CA PRO A 255 -15.66 -8.50 33.12
C PRO A 255 -16.79 -7.53 32.69
N ALA A 256 -16.85 -6.39 33.34
CA ALA A 256 -17.90 -5.40 33.18
C ALA A 256 -17.34 -3.98 33.32
N LEU A 257 -17.89 -3.07 32.56
CA LEU A 257 -17.82 -1.65 32.83
C LEU A 257 -18.99 -1.26 33.73
N VAL A 258 -18.70 -0.68 34.88
CA VAL A 258 -19.73 -0.13 35.80
C VAL A 258 -19.71 1.39 35.65
N LEU A 259 -20.86 1.97 35.28
CA LEU A 259 -21.12 3.41 35.37
C LEU A 259 -21.96 3.65 36.66
N ALA A 260 -21.61 4.72 37.38
CA ALA A 260 -22.31 5.08 38.60
C ALA A 260 -22.59 6.60 38.65
N VAL A 261 -23.77 6.93 39.13
CA VAL A 261 -24.24 8.31 39.33
C VAL A 261 -24.87 8.46 40.71
N PRO A 262 -24.85 9.68 41.30
CA PRO A 262 -25.48 9.91 42.60
C PRO A 262 -27.02 9.93 42.48
N ILE A 263 -27.70 9.29 43.41
CA ILE A 263 -29.11 9.49 43.66
C ILE A 263 -29.23 10.65 44.68
N ARG A 264 -29.99 11.68 44.35
CA ARG A 264 -30.11 12.89 45.18
C ARG A 264 -31.53 13.15 45.62
N GLN A 265 -31.66 13.56 46.88
CA GLN A 265 -32.87 14.21 47.40
C GLN A 265 -32.50 15.65 47.78
N GLY A 266 -32.98 16.61 46.99
CA GLY A 266 -32.49 17.98 47.07
C GLY A 266 -31.00 18.08 46.77
N ASN A 267 -30.24 18.60 47.72
CA ASN A 267 -28.78 18.76 47.58
C ASN A 267 -27.96 17.61 48.21
N ARG A 268 -28.65 16.66 48.85
CA ARG A 268 -27.99 15.54 49.56
C ARG A 268 -27.93 14.30 48.68
N VAL A 269 -26.78 13.65 48.63
CA VAL A 269 -26.64 12.30 48.03
C VAL A 269 -27.19 11.27 49.01
N VAL A 270 -28.26 10.56 48.61
CA VAL A 270 -28.97 9.54 49.43
C VAL A 270 -28.60 8.12 48.98
N GLY A 271 -27.87 7.98 47.87
CA GLY A 271 -27.41 6.70 47.39
C GLY A 271 -26.69 6.83 46.05
N VAL A 272 -26.33 5.69 45.50
CA VAL A 272 -25.65 5.54 44.21
C VAL A 272 -26.47 4.64 43.30
N MET A 273 -26.80 5.10 42.10
CA MET A 273 -27.33 4.25 41.05
C MET A 273 -26.20 3.83 40.14
N ALA A 274 -26.13 2.55 39.81
CA ALA A 274 -25.08 2.00 38.98
C ALA A 274 -25.62 0.99 37.96
N ALA A 275 -24.99 0.91 36.82
CA ALA A 275 -25.23 -0.10 35.80
C ALA A 275 -23.92 -0.79 35.42
N ALA A 276 -23.92 -2.11 35.46
CA ALA A 276 -22.85 -2.93 34.91
C ALA A 276 -23.22 -3.34 33.48
N MET A 277 -22.34 -3.02 32.57
CA MET A 277 -22.52 -3.24 31.14
C MET A 277 -21.51 -4.24 30.63
N THR A 278 -21.90 -5.04 29.65
CA THR A 278 -20.95 -5.82 28.89
C THR A 278 -20.15 -4.86 28.01
N VAL A 279 -18.86 -5.10 27.92
CA VAL A 279 -17.99 -4.34 26.99
C VAL A 279 -18.03 -4.90 25.56
N ASP A 280 -18.92 -5.87 25.31
CA ASP A 280 -19.01 -6.58 24.03
C ASP A 280 -19.30 -5.64 22.85
N ASP A 281 -20.18 -4.66 23.03
CA ASP A 281 -20.49 -3.70 21.96
C ASP A 281 -19.31 -2.79 21.64
N ILE A 282 -18.59 -2.32 22.65
CA ILE A 282 -17.36 -1.55 22.46
C ILE A 282 -16.27 -2.45 21.88
N SER A 283 -16.11 -3.65 22.43
CA SER A 283 -15.12 -4.63 21.95
C SER A 283 -15.36 -5.01 20.49
N LYS A 284 -16.61 -5.24 20.09
CA LYS A 284 -16.95 -5.50 18.70
C LYS A 284 -16.59 -4.33 17.81
N ARG A 285 -16.94 -3.09 18.18
CA ARG A 285 -16.61 -1.89 17.40
C ARG A 285 -15.11 -1.71 17.23
N VAL A 286 -14.35 -1.87 18.30
CA VAL A 286 -12.87 -1.79 18.25
C VAL A 286 -12.29 -2.97 17.49
N ALA A 287 -12.76 -4.20 17.71
CA ALA A 287 -12.25 -5.41 17.06
C ALA A 287 -12.62 -5.50 15.56
N THR A 288 -13.66 -4.81 15.10
CA THR A 288 -14.02 -4.74 13.68
C THR A 288 -13.02 -3.90 12.87
N TRP A 289 -12.27 -3.03 13.52
CA TRP A 289 -11.23 -2.33 12.82
C TRP A 289 -10.05 -3.27 12.54
N LYS A 290 -9.98 -3.71 11.31
CA LYS A 290 -8.86 -4.45 10.74
C LYS A 290 -8.42 -3.75 9.47
N LYS A 291 -7.13 -3.50 9.35
CA LYS A 291 -6.53 -2.97 8.14
C LYS A 291 -5.43 -3.92 7.70
N GLY A 292 -5.70 -4.67 6.63
CA GLY A 292 -4.83 -5.75 6.20
C GLY A 292 -4.82 -6.95 7.17
N ALA A 293 -3.71 -7.65 7.23
CA ALA A 293 -3.53 -8.82 8.10
C ALA A 293 -3.02 -8.47 9.50
N THR A 294 -2.19 -7.40 9.60
CA THR A 294 -1.48 -7.04 10.84
C THR A 294 -2.10 -5.85 11.58
N GLY A 295 -2.96 -5.07 10.88
CA GLY A 295 -3.57 -3.88 11.47
C GLY A 295 -4.72 -4.23 12.42
N PHE A 296 -4.68 -3.70 13.64
CA PHE A 296 -5.74 -3.86 14.63
C PHE A 296 -5.84 -2.66 15.58
N ALA A 297 -7.00 -2.57 16.28
CA ALA A 297 -7.24 -1.59 17.31
C ALA A 297 -7.47 -2.27 18.68
N PHE A 298 -7.17 -1.54 19.73
CA PHE A 298 -7.43 -1.95 21.12
C PHE A 298 -7.79 -0.74 21.98
N LEU A 299 -8.47 -0.99 23.11
CA LEU A 299 -8.91 0.05 24.03
C LEU A 299 -8.49 -0.31 25.45
N LEU A 300 -7.89 0.66 26.13
CA LEU A 300 -7.42 0.56 27.52
C LEU A 300 -8.18 1.55 28.41
N ASP A 301 -8.32 1.20 29.69
CA ASP A 301 -8.77 2.14 30.72
C ASP A 301 -7.64 3.13 31.13
N GLU A 302 -7.95 4.05 32.04
CA GLU A 302 -7.00 5.05 32.57
C GLU A 302 -5.75 4.40 33.17
N GLN A 303 -5.89 3.21 33.79
CA GLN A 303 -4.80 2.46 34.43
C GLN A 303 -4.01 1.60 33.42
N GLY A 304 -4.47 1.50 32.15
CA GLY A 304 -3.84 0.71 31.11
C GLY A 304 -4.29 -0.75 31.03
N PHE A 305 -5.36 -1.11 31.73
CA PHE A 305 -5.96 -2.43 31.59
C PHE A 305 -6.82 -2.52 30.33
N VAL A 306 -6.76 -3.66 29.66
CA VAL A 306 -7.49 -3.90 28.42
C VAL A 306 -9.00 -3.93 28.65
N ILE A 307 -9.72 -3.06 27.96
CA ILE A 307 -11.18 -3.05 27.83
C ILE A 307 -11.61 -3.85 26.59
N ALA A 308 -10.90 -3.63 25.46
CA ALA A 308 -11.17 -4.27 24.18
C ALA A 308 -9.87 -4.61 23.46
N HIS A 309 -9.79 -5.82 22.89
CA HIS A 309 -8.65 -6.28 22.11
C HIS A 309 -9.12 -7.36 21.11
N PRO A 310 -8.56 -7.47 19.88
CA PRO A 310 -8.95 -8.52 18.94
C PRO A 310 -8.75 -9.94 19.51
N GLN A 311 -7.68 -10.13 20.27
CA GLN A 311 -7.46 -11.37 21.00
C GLN A 311 -8.20 -11.30 22.34
N LYS A 312 -9.31 -12.01 22.47
CA LYS A 312 -10.21 -11.98 23.63
C LYS A 312 -9.52 -12.24 24.96
N GLN A 313 -8.49 -13.07 24.95
CA GLN A 313 -7.72 -13.42 26.16
C GLN A 313 -7.15 -12.19 26.90
N PHE A 314 -6.75 -11.12 26.18
CA PHE A 314 -6.24 -9.90 26.81
C PHE A 314 -7.34 -9.16 27.59
N ALA A 315 -8.55 -9.10 27.04
CA ALA A 315 -9.70 -8.49 27.71
C ALA A 315 -10.20 -9.35 28.87
N GLU A 316 -10.27 -10.68 28.73
CA GLU A 316 -10.73 -11.61 29.76
C GLU A 316 -9.79 -11.62 30.99
N LYS A 317 -8.48 -11.62 30.73
CA LYS A 317 -7.46 -11.56 31.83
C LYS A 317 -7.26 -10.14 32.35
N ARG A 318 -7.87 -9.11 31.72
CA ARG A 318 -7.62 -7.71 32.06
C ARG A 318 -6.13 -7.39 32.09
N GLU A 319 -5.43 -7.76 31.04
CA GLU A 319 -3.99 -7.55 30.90
C GLU A 319 -3.65 -6.06 30.91
N ASN A 320 -2.52 -5.69 31.53
CA ASN A 320 -2.07 -4.31 31.57
C ASN A 320 -1.04 -4.07 30.47
N LEU A 321 -1.37 -3.19 29.51
CA LEU A 321 -0.53 -2.88 28.36
C LEU A 321 0.26 -1.56 28.49
N ASN A 322 0.43 -1.02 29.71
CA ASN A 322 1.23 0.19 29.92
C ASN A 322 2.69 0.02 29.50
N SER A 323 3.22 -1.19 29.57
CA SER A 323 4.58 -1.54 29.15
C SER A 323 4.72 -1.76 27.63
N SER A 324 3.60 -1.83 26.89
CA SER A 324 3.69 -1.96 25.42
C SER A 324 4.38 -0.74 24.82
N PRO A 325 5.19 -0.90 23.74
CA PRO A 325 5.99 0.19 23.20
C PRO A 325 5.16 1.41 22.80
N LEU A 326 3.99 1.20 22.18
CA LEU A 326 3.09 2.28 21.79
C LEU A 326 2.58 3.07 22.99
N ILE A 327 2.06 2.38 24.01
CA ILE A 327 1.43 3.03 25.18
C ILE A 327 2.48 3.65 26.10
N SER A 328 3.62 2.98 26.28
CA SER A 328 4.74 3.52 27.04
C SER A 328 5.24 4.84 26.43
N ALA A 329 5.47 4.88 25.11
CA ALA A 329 5.88 6.10 24.41
C ALA A 329 4.79 7.20 24.46
N PHE A 330 3.52 6.84 24.32
CA PHE A 330 2.40 7.77 24.41
C PHE A 330 2.30 8.41 25.82
N ARG A 331 2.32 7.61 26.89
CA ARG A 331 2.17 8.08 28.26
C ARG A 331 3.39 8.84 28.77
N SER A 332 4.62 8.41 28.44
CA SER A 332 5.87 9.07 28.88
C SER A 332 5.98 10.52 28.43
N LYS A 333 5.33 10.89 27.31
CA LYS A 333 5.32 12.26 26.77
C LYS A 333 4.08 13.06 27.12
N GLY A 334 3.13 12.50 27.91
CA GLY A 334 1.90 13.18 28.29
C GLY A 334 1.01 13.56 27.11
N TRP A 335 1.07 12.81 26.02
CA TRP A 335 0.30 13.10 24.82
C TRP A 335 -1.17 12.77 24.98
N THR A 336 -2.03 13.52 24.31
CA THR A 336 -3.45 13.22 24.15
C THR A 336 -3.74 12.51 22.84
N SER A 337 -2.87 12.68 21.85
CA SER A 337 -2.94 12.04 20.55
C SER A 337 -1.53 12.03 19.93
N ALA A 338 -1.03 10.87 19.52
CA ALA A 338 0.30 10.77 18.92
C ALA A 338 0.45 9.51 18.06
N THR A 339 1.21 9.65 16.97
CA THR A 339 1.71 8.54 16.17
C THR A 339 3.14 8.19 16.58
N VAL A 340 3.43 6.91 16.76
CA VAL A 340 4.72 6.40 17.18
C VAL A 340 5.12 5.24 16.28
N ALA A 341 6.37 5.26 15.79
CA ALA A 341 7.00 4.10 15.15
C ALA A 341 7.81 3.34 16.20
N PHE A 342 7.65 2.02 16.25
CA PHE A 342 8.32 1.16 17.21
C PHE A 342 8.57 -0.24 16.62
N SER A 343 9.38 -1.06 17.29
CA SER A 343 9.56 -2.46 16.91
C SER A 343 8.49 -3.32 17.57
N GLY A 344 7.74 -4.08 16.77
CA GLY A 344 6.76 -5.06 17.25
C GLY A 344 7.42 -6.26 17.95
N GLU A 345 6.62 -7.18 18.46
CA GLU A 345 7.08 -8.39 19.15
C GLU A 345 7.99 -9.27 18.29
N ASN A 346 7.77 -9.28 16.97
CA ASN A 346 8.59 -10.02 16.00
C ASN A 346 9.81 -9.23 15.49
N GLY A 347 10.12 -8.06 16.10
CA GLY A 347 11.16 -7.16 15.62
C GLY A 347 10.81 -6.39 14.35
N ALA A 348 9.64 -6.60 13.76
CA ALA A 348 9.17 -5.86 12.59
C ALA A 348 8.87 -4.40 12.95
N PRO A 349 9.15 -3.44 12.06
CA PRO A 349 8.76 -2.05 12.28
C PRO A 349 7.23 -1.91 12.21
N VAL A 350 6.66 -1.28 13.23
CA VAL A 350 5.21 -1.05 13.39
C VAL A 350 4.97 0.44 13.52
N ILE A 351 3.94 0.93 12.85
CA ILE A 351 3.40 2.28 13.06
C ILE A 351 2.13 2.14 13.89
N GLY A 352 2.07 2.86 15.00
CA GLY A 352 0.90 2.89 15.86
C GLY A 352 0.48 4.31 16.15
N HIS A 353 -0.83 4.50 16.33
CA HIS A 353 -1.43 5.75 16.76
C HIS A 353 -2.19 5.50 18.06
N ALA A 354 -1.92 6.30 19.08
CA ALA A 354 -2.65 6.27 20.34
C ALA A 354 -3.35 7.59 20.58
N ARG A 355 -4.59 7.52 21.10
CA ARG A 355 -5.41 8.69 21.44
C ARG A 355 -6.18 8.45 22.73
N SER A 356 -6.14 9.42 23.65
CA SER A 356 -7.03 9.42 24.80
C SER A 356 -8.37 10.07 24.47
N ASN A 357 -9.45 9.50 25.02
CA ASN A 357 -10.78 10.10 24.96
C ASN A 357 -11.02 11.05 26.17
N SER A 358 -12.24 11.58 26.30
CA SER A 358 -12.62 12.50 27.38
C SER A 358 -12.57 11.87 28.79
N THR A 359 -12.62 10.54 28.89
CA THR A 359 -12.59 9.81 30.16
C THR A 359 -11.18 9.32 30.53
N GLY A 360 -10.16 9.63 29.71
CA GLY A 360 -8.79 9.16 29.94
C GLY A 360 -8.51 7.74 29.42
N TRP A 361 -9.50 7.09 28.76
CA TRP A 361 -9.25 5.82 28.11
C TRP A 361 -8.37 6.02 26.89
N VAL A 362 -7.53 5.05 26.60
CA VAL A 362 -6.58 5.13 25.47
C VAL A 362 -6.96 4.13 24.39
N LEU A 363 -7.31 4.66 23.24
CA LEU A 363 -7.51 3.88 22.01
C LEU A 363 -6.17 3.81 21.27
N GLY A 364 -5.69 2.59 21.04
CA GLY A 364 -4.51 2.31 20.24
C GLY A 364 -4.89 1.64 18.92
N LEU A 365 -4.29 2.09 17.83
CA LEU A 365 -4.32 1.46 16.51
C LEU A 365 -2.89 1.18 16.11
N GLN A 366 -2.64 0.02 15.51
CA GLN A 366 -1.29 -0.30 15.01
C GLN A 366 -1.34 -1.16 13.76
N GLN A 367 -0.30 -1.06 12.93
CA GLN A 367 -0.13 -1.85 11.71
C GLN A 367 1.36 -1.97 11.38
N GLU A 368 1.81 -3.11 10.85
CA GLU A 368 3.19 -3.27 10.38
C GLU A 368 3.49 -2.36 9.19
N GLU A 369 4.66 -1.73 9.21
CA GLU A 369 5.10 -0.83 8.14
C GLU A 369 5.27 -1.58 6.82
N SER A 370 5.71 -2.83 6.87
CA SER A 370 5.82 -3.72 5.70
C SER A 370 4.50 -3.87 4.95
N GLU A 371 3.39 -3.93 5.66
CA GLU A 371 2.07 -4.04 5.06
C GLU A 371 1.55 -2.70 4.54
N ILE A 372 1.84 -1.61 5.24
CA ILE A 372 1.54 -0.26 4.76
C ILE A 372 2.24 -0.01 3.42
N LEU A 373 3.47 -0.48 3.28
CA LEU A 373 4.29 -0.34 2.09
C LEU A 373 4.09 -1.46 1.05
N ALA A 374 3.25 -2.47 1.33
CA ALA A 374 3.04 -3.61 0.43
C ALA A 374 2.59 -3.20 -0.98
N THR A 375 1.74 -2.18 -1.08
CA THR A 375 1.31 -1.62 -2.37
C THR A 375 2.50 -1.08 -3.18
N LEU A 376 3.50 -0.49 -2.50
CA LEU A 376 4.72 -0.01 -3.16
C LEU A 376 5.57 -1.13 -3.72
N THR A 377 5.64 -2.27 -3.05
CA THR A 377 6.44 -3.41 -3.55
C THR A 377 5.88 -3.97 -4.85
N MET A 378 4.57 -3.96 -5.03
CA MET A 378 3.93 -4.33 -6.29
C MET A 378 4.28 -3.34 -7.41
N ILE A 379 4.11 -2.03 -7.16
CA ILE A 379 4.47 -0.97 -8.10
C ILE A 379 5.96 -1.04 -8.44
N GLN A 380 6.80 -1.30 -7.45
CA GLN A 380 8.24 -1.43 -7.63
C GLN A 380 8.61 -2.62 -8.52
N ARG A 381 7.99 -3.80 -8.35
CA ARG A 381 8.20 -4.97 -9.24
C ARG A 381 7.80 -4.64 -10.68
N PHE A 382 6.64 -4.04 -10.86
CA PHE A 382 6.18 -3.61 -12.20
C PHE A 382 7.16 -2.64 -12.85
N ALA A 383 7.67 -1.69 -12.09
CA ALA A 383 8.63 -0.72 -12.59
C ALA A 383 9.99 -1.35 -12.94
N TRP A 384 10.50 -2.29 -12.15
CA TRP A 384 11.71 -3.04 -12.50
C TRP A 384 11.54 -3.85 -13.79
N THR A 385 10.37 -4.46 -14.01
CA THR A 385 10.07 -5.16 -15.27
C THR A 385 10.01 -4.18 -16.44
N LEU A 386 9.37 -3.03 -16.29
CA LEU A 386 9.31 -2.00 -17.31
C LEU A 386 10.70 -1.46 -17.64
N LEU A 387 11.54 -1.21 -16.63
CA LEU A 387 12.93 -0.80 -16.83
C LEU A 387 13.71 -1.84 -17.64
N ALA A 388 13.61 -3.11 -17.28
CA ALA A 388 14.29 -4.19 -17.99
C ALA A 388 13.87 -4.25 -19.46
N VAL A 389 12.56 -4.16 -19.74
CA VAL A 389 12.05 -4.12 -21.13
C VAL A 389 12.56 -2.89 -21.87
N THR A 390 12.57 -1.72 -21.24
CA THR A 390 13.08 -0.47 -21.85
C THR A 390 14.55 -0.58 -22.19
N VAL A 391 15.37 -1.12 -21.29
CA VAL A 391 16.81 -1.33 -21.53
C VAL A 391 17.03 -2.28 -22.71
N LEU A 392 16.33 -3.40 -22.77
CA LEU A 392 16.42 -4.34 -23.88
C LEU A 392 16.02 -3.69 -25.22
N LEU A 393 14.95 -2.90 -25.21
CA LEU A 393 14.47 -2.19 -26.40
C LEU A 393 15.48 -1.14 -26.87
N VAL A 394 16.07 -0.37 -25.94
CA VAL A 394 17.12 0.62 -26.26
C VAL A 394 18.35 -0.06 -26.85
N ILE A 395 18.78 -1.19 -26.29
CA ILE A 395 19.91 -1.98 -26.82
C ILE A 395 19.59 -2.49 -28.22
N ALA A 396 18.38 -3.02 -28.45
CA ALA A 396 17.96 -3.52 -29.75
C ALA A 396 17.93 -2.39 -30.81
N ILE A 397 17.35 -1.23 -30.48
CA ILE A 397 17.30 -0.06 -31.37
C ILE A 397 18.72 0.46 -31.65
N ALA A 398 19.56 0.57 -30.61
CA ALA A 398 20.94 1.02 -30.75
C ALA A 398 21.76 0.06 -31.65
N TRP A 399 21.59 -1.25 -31.48
CA TRP A 399 22.23 -2.27 -32.30
C TRP A 399 21.77 -2.18 -33.77
N PHE A 400 20.45 -2.05 -34.01
CA PHE A 400 19.90 -1.92 -35.31
C PHE A 400 20.38 -0.64 -36.01
N SER A 401 20.32 0.52 -35.31
CA SER A 401 20.79 1.81 -35.83
C SER A 401 22.28 1.79 -36.15
N ALA A 402 23.09 1.22 -35.25
CA ALA A 402 24.51 1.08 -35.46
C ALA A 402 24.81 0.19 -36.69
N ARG A 403 24.09 -0.92 -36.86
CA ARG A 403 24.26 -1.81 -38.02
C ARG A 403 23.80 -1.17 -39.32
N SER A 404 22.74 -0.37 -39.31
CA SER A 404 22.21 0.29 -40.53
C SER A 404 23.03 1.49 -40.97
N MET A 405 23.68 2.21 -40.06
CA MET A 405 24.42 3.45 -40.37
C MET A 405 25.94 3.23 -40.34
N VAL A 406 26.49 2.64 -39.31
CA VAL A 406 27.94 2.53 -39.10
C VAL A 406 28.58 1.53 -40.05
N THR A 407 27.94 0.37 -40.29
CA THR A 407 28.49 -0.67 -41.14
C THR A 407 28.65 -0.22 -42.60
N PRO A 408 27.65 0.44 -43.26
CA PRO A 408 27.81 1.00 -44.55
C PRO A 408 28.90 2.08 -44.67
N ILE A 409 28.98 2.99 -43.69
CA ILE A 409 30.00 4.03 -43.63
C ILE A 409 31.41 3.41 -43.58
N MET A 410 31.61 2.40 -42.71
CA MET A 410 32.90 1.70 -42.61
C MET A 410 33.27 1.00 -43.92
N LYS A 411 32.33 0.40 -44.67
CA LYS A 411 32.58 -0.18 -45.98
C LYS A 411 32.97 0.85 -47.00
N LEU A 412 32.36 2.05 -46.97
CA LEU A 412 32.72 3.16 -47.86
C LEU A 412 34.11 3.72 -47.54
N THR A 413 34.46 3.79 -46.25
CA THR A 413 35.80 4.20 -45.78
C THR A 413 36.86 3.22 -46.28
N ASP A 414 36.65 1.90 -46.07
CA ASP A 414 37.57 0.85 -46.56
C ASP A 414 37.73 0.91 -48.10
N ALA A 415 36.60 1.07 -48.82
CA ALA A 415 36.66 1.19 -50.26
C ALA A 415 37.44 2.44 -50.73
N ALA A 416 37.26 3.58 -50.05
CA ALA A 416 38.01 4.81 -50.36
C ALA A 416 39.52 4.65 -50.01
N GLU A 417 39.86 3.99 -48.91
CA GLU A 417 41.24 3.72 -48.52
C GLU A 417 41.95 2.80 -49.54
N ARG A 418 41.30 1.70 -49.93
CA ARG A 418 41.83 0.80 -50.98
C ARG A 418 42.00 1.49 -52.34
N MET A 419 41.06 2.36 -52.71
CA MET A 419 41.19 3.16 -53.92
C MET A 419 42.39 4.12 -53.84
N SER A 420 42.67 4.71 -52.69
CA SER A 420 43.86 5.58 -52.51
C SER A 420 45.16 4.84 -52.62
N LEU A 421 45.18 3.55 -52.29
CA LEU A 421 46.31 2.64 -52.42
C LEU A 421 46.49 2.08 -53.85
N GLY A 422 45.59 2.46 -54.79
CA GLY A 422 45.69 2.07 -56.18
C GLY A 422 44.78 0.89 -56.61
N ASP A 423 44.05 0.28 -55.68
CA ASP A 423 43.06 -0.76 -56.00
C ASP A 423 41.75 -0.14 -56.48
N LEU A 424 41.68 0.16 -57.77
CA LEU A 424 40.52 0.77 -58.45
C LEU A 424 39.43 -0.25 -58.80
N ASN A 425 39.57 -1.55 -58.45
CA ASN A 425 38.58 -2.57 -58.77
C ASN A 425 37.67 -2.91 -57.56
N VAL A 426 37.77 -2.18 -56.50
CA VAL A 426 36.90 -2.37 -55.27
C VAL A 426 35.43 -2.14 -55.65
N LYS A 427 34.54 -3.04 -55.28
CA LYS A 427 33.11 -2.83 -55.45
C LYS A 427 32.57 -1.88 -54.39
N VAL A 428 32.10 -0.71 -54.77
CA VAL A 428 31.39 0.24 -53.95
C VAL A 428 29.90 -0.11 -54.00
N ASP A 429 29.49 -1.22 -53.34
CA ASP A 429 28.10 -1.66 -53.31
C ASP A 429 27.52 -1.48 -51.88
N VAL A 430 26.82 -0.37 -51.74
CA VAL A 430 26.06 -0.06 -50.51
C VAL A 430 24.59 0.11 -50.91
N GLY A 431 23.76 -0.87 -50.60
CA GLY A 431 22.35 -0.91 -50.98
C GLY A 431 21.43 0.02 -50.18
N SER A 432 21.96 1.09 -49.58
CA SER A 432 21.17 2.08 -48.83
C SER A 432 20.44 3.04 -49.76
N ARG A 433 19.23 3.45 -49.44
CA ARG A 433 18.40 4.42 -50.19
C ARG A 433 18.34 5.80 -49.54
N ASP A 434 19.24 6.07 -48.60
CA ASP A 434 19.39 7.30 -47.84
C ASP A 434 20.61 8.12 -48.28
N GLU A 435 21.04 9.08 -47.47
CA GLU A 435 22.21 9.92 -47.72
C GLU A 435 23.50 9.10 -47.84
N ILE A 436 23.57 7.93 -47.18
CA ILE A 436 24.69 7.00 -47.28
C ILE A 436 24.73 6.38 -48.69
N GLY A 437 23.59 6.07 -49.24
CA GLY A 437 23.46 5.61 -50.63
C GLY A 437 23.91 6.67 -51.66
N LEU A 438 23.58 7.94 -51.43
CA LEU A 438 24.06 9.05 -52.26
C LEU A 438 25.58 9.22 -52.18
N LEU A 439 26.17 9.07 -50.97
CA LEU A 439 27.61 9.09 -50.77
C LEU A 439 28.30 7.92 -51.50
N ALA A 440 27.71 6.72 -51.44
CA ALA A 440 28.20 5.55 -52.14
C ALA A 440 28.25 5.79 -53.68
N GLN A 441 27.18 6.39 -54.24
CA GLN A 441 27.16 6.75 -55.66
C GLN A 441 28.23 7.80 -56.03
N ALA A 442 28.44 8.80 -55.17
CA ALA A 442 29.47 9.81 -55.38
C ALA A 442 30.90 9.19 -55.39
N ILE A 443 31.19 8.31 -54.45
CA ILE A 443 32.45 7.55 -54.38
C ILE A 443 32.61 6.65 -55.64
N GLY A 444 31.54 5.96 -56.03
CA GLY A 444 31.54 5.14 -57.27
C GLY A 444 31.81 5.96 -58.54
N ARG A 445 31.25 7.16 -58.67
CA ARG A 445 31.54 8.07 -59.76
C ARG A 445 33.02 8.53 -59.78
N MET A 446 33.57 8.83 -58.58
CA MET A 446 34.97 9.19 -58.41
C MET A 446 35.88 8.02 -58.86
N GLN A 447 35.56 6.80 -58.46
CA GLN A 447 36.26 5.56 -58.84
C GLN A 447 36.32 5.42 -60.40
N THR A 448 35.16 5.55 -61.00
CA THR A 448 35.06 5.44 -62.45
C THR A 448 35.94 6.53 -63.21
N SER A 449 35.90 7.74 -62.66
CA SER A 449 36.72 8.85 -63.22
C SER A 449 38.21 8.57 -63.07
N LEU A 450 38.66 8.05 -61.92
CA LEU A 450 40.05 7.65 -61.68
C LEU A 450 40.46 6.49 -62.59
N GLN A 451 39.62 5.49 -62.81
CA GLN A 451 39.88 4.38 -63.74
C GLN A 451 40.05 4.87 -65.15
N ILE A 452 39.23 5.79 -65.65
CA ILE A 452 39.33 6.38 -66.99
C ILE A 452 40.65 7.19 -67.13
N ALA A 453 40.98 8.02 -66.16
CA ALA A 453 42.23 8.78 -66.14
C ALA A 453 43.47 7.89 -66.20
N MET A 454 43.49 6.83 -65.38
CA MET A 454 44.62 5.87 -65.36
C MET A 454 44.71 5.05 -66.64
N ARG A 455 43.61 4.68 -67.31
CA ARG A 455 43.59 4.01 -68.58
C ARG A 455 44.13 4.91 -69.66
N ARG A 456 43.81 6.23 -69.68
CA ARG A 456 44.32 7.21 -70.60
C ARG A 456 45.85 7.42 -70.49
N LEU A 457 46.31 7.52 -69.23
CA LEU A 457 47.74 7.63 -68.97
C LEU A 457 48.54 6.38 -69.36
N ARG A 458 48.01 5.16 -69.23
CA ARG A 458 48.60 3.91 -69.74
C ARG A 458 48.62 3.80 -71.22
N LYS A 459 47.66 4.43 -71.97
CA LYS A 459 47.60 4.39 -73.39
C LYS A 459 48.52 5.42 -74.10
N ASN A 460 48.97 6.43 -73.31
CA ASN A 460 49.88 7.48 -73.80
C ASN A 460 51.38 7.20 -73.44
N ARG A 461 51.65 6.05 -72.78
CA ARG A 461 53.00 5.48 -72.60
C ARG A 461 53.15 4.30 -73.58
#